data_9040a58565c1d4f0ddec80b4e65cb9fe
#
_entry.id   9040a58565c1d4f0ddec80b4e65cb9fe
#
_cell.length_a   1.000
_cell.length_b   1.000
_cell.length_c   1.000
_cell.angle_alpha   90.00
_cell.angle_beta   90.00
_cell.angle_gamma   90.00
#
_symmetry.space_group_name_H-M   'P 1'
#
loop_
_entity.id
_entity.type
_entity.pdbx_description
1 polymer ?
#
loop_
_entity_poly.entity_id
_entity_poly.type
_entity_poly.pdbx_seq_one_letter_code
_entity_poly.pdbx_strand_id
1 'polypeptide(L)'
;MWYCKMYFPGRHEVIESDAFGTQGAPSQRKVFPFLESLLSFTEMDIGKVAIVLRCISDDLESLDRERVTNAMVKLGGLADTHSFFRVLYTKWFYFRSVGFENTEAAVTGALDELRSLPEELPLYQRQIQRFFELVLDIDKAGREPSRQVTRYYHFDQPDQPSDPELFPFRLLTTRFEPVDGDTCAPVLYANTVADMISYSLQTCVERNITVRRCKNCGRYFAQTGRVSAEYCDRTPLDGQSSCRAMGAFQQWTLKQADDPVFKIYRREYKRRFAWIKAGRISDSEFYAWSEQAREQKKKCDEGSITEEQFQRWLKES
;
A
#
# COMPACT_ATOMS: atom_id res chain seq x y z
N MET A 1 30.88 8.88 1.54
CA MET A 1 29.55 9.52 1.47
C MET A 1 28.48 8.43 1.31
N TRP A 2 27.34 8.56 1.95
CA TRP A 2 26.23 7.64 1.81
C TRP A 2 24.95 8.41 1.51
N TYR A 3 23.93 7.72 0.94
CA TYR A 3 22.58 8.25 0.83
C TYR A 3 21.54 7.12 0.92
N CYS A 4 20.35 7.51 1.36
CA CYS A 4 19.13 6.77 1.18
C CYS A 4 18.10 7.74 0.58
N LYS A 5 17.72 7.49 -0.67
CA LYS A 5 16.80 8.33 -1.43
C LYS A 5 15.42 7.69 -1.48
N MET A 6 14.38 8.53 -1.42
CA MET A 6 13.00 8.10 -1.65
C MET A 6 12.30 9.10 -2.56
N TYR A 7 11.56 8.60 -3.55
CA TYR A 7 10.78 9.42 -4.48
C TYR A 7 9.61 8.64 -5.08
N PHE A 8 8.66 9.36 -5.66
CA PHE A 8 7.42 8.79 -6.17
C PHE A 8 7.21 9.13 -7.66
N PRO A 9 7.81 8.40 -8.62
CA PRO A 9 7.57 8.59 -10.03
C PRO A 9 6.22 7.98 -10.42
N GLY A 10 5.28 8.83 -10.89
CA GLY A 10 3.94 8.37 -11.28
C GLY A 10 3.21 7.62 -10.16
N ARG A 11 2.95 6.33 -10.37
CA ARG A 11 2.25 5.44 -9.44
C ARG A 11 3.17 4.46 -8.72
N HIS A 12 4.45 4.77 -8.64
CA HIS A 12 5.44 3.93 -7.98
C HIS A 12 6.09 4.68 -6.82
N GLU A 13 6.63 3.93 -5.91
CA GLU A 13 7.55 4.36 -4.86
C GLU A 13 8.90 3.75 -5.16
N VAL A 14 9.95 4.54 -5.11
CA VAL A 14 11.32 4.09 -5.32
C VAL A 14 12.16 4.44 -4.12
N ILE A 15 12.91 3.46 -3.63
CA ILE A 15 13.91 3.64 -2.58
C ILE A 15 15.26 3.20 -3.13
N GLU A 16 16.22 4.13 -3.11
CA GLU A 16 17.59 3.90 -3.55
C GLU A 16 18.55 4.17 -2.40
N SER A 17 19.56 3.35 -2.26
CA SER A 17 20.58 3.53 -1.23
C SER A 17 21.95 3.13 -1.74
N ASP A 18 22.96 3.86 -1.30
CA ASP A 18 24.37 3.58 -1.61
C ASP A 18 25.28 4.13 -0.51
N ALA A 19 26.43 3.51 -0.35
CA ALA A 19 27.53 3.97 0.50
C ALA A 19 28.82 4.04 -0.33
N PHE A 20 29.00 5.16 -1.01
CA PHE A 20 30.12 5.37 -1.95
C PHE A 20 31.49 5.18 -1.33
N GLY A 21 32.41 4.61 -2.12
CA GLY A 21 33.82 4.42 -1.74
C GLY A 21 34.07 3.25 -0.81
N THR A 22 33.07 2.42 -0.55
CA THR A 22 33.20 1.22 0.29
C THR A 22 33.15 -0.03 -0.57
N GLN A 23 34.14 -0.92 -0.45
CA GLN A 23 34.09 -2.23 -1.11
C GLN A 23 32.92 -3.05 -0.58
N GLY A 24 32.09 -3.57 -1.51
CA GLY A 24 30.91 -4.37 -1.14
C GLY A 24 29.74 -3.52 -0.59
N ALA A 25 29.72 -2.21 -0.87
CA ALA A 25 28.62 -1.35 -0.50
C ALA A 25 27.30 -1.89 -1.08
N PRO A 26 26.24 -1.95 -0.26
CA PRO A 26 24.95 -2.44 -0.70
C PRO A 26 24.21 -1.38 -1.52
N SER A 27 24.68 -1.12 -2.76
CA SER A 27 23.91 -0.32 -3.70
C SER A 27 22.62 -1.09 -4.02
N GLN A 28 21.48 -0.47 -3.79
CA GLN A 28 20.19 -1.10 -4.03
C GLN A 28 19.17 -0.07 -4.50
N ARG A 29 18.41 -0.44 -5.53
CA ARG A 29 17.21 0.25 -5.99
C ARG A 29 16.04 -0.71 -5.92
N LYS A 30 15.01 -0.37 -5.13
CA LYS A 30 13.75 -1.12 -5.03
C LYS A 30 12.61 -0.24 -5.54
N VAL A 31 11.70 -0.84 -6.29
CA VAL A 31 10.50 -0.20 -6.83
C VAL A 31 9.28 -0.90 -6.25
N PHE A 32 8.35 -0.13 -5.71
CA PHE A 32 7.13 -0.63 -5.09
C PHE A 32 5.91 0.04 -5.71
N PRO A 33 4.70 -0.51 -5.52
CA PRO A 33 3.47 0.23 -5.72
C PRO A 33 3.46 1.51 -4.88
N PHE A 34 2.74 2.54 -5.34
CA PHE A 34 2.66 3.82 -4.64
C PHE A 34 2.28 3.64 -3.17
N LEU A 35 3.07 4.23 -2.29
CA LEU A 35 2.88 4.25 -0.83
C LEU A 35 3.00 2.86 -0.12
N GLU A 36 3.47 1.83 -0.80
CA GLU A 36 3.52 0.47 -0.23
C GLU A 36 4.33 0.39 1.06
N SER A 37 5.47 1.11 1.15
CA SER A 37 6.28 1.11 2.37
C SER A 37 5.54 1.72 3.56
N LEU A 38 4.82 2.85 3.38
CA LEU A 38 4.05 3.43 4.49
C LEU A 38 2.88 2.54 4.91
N LEU A 39 2.19 1.94 3.93
CA LEU A 39 1.04 1.07 4.20
C LEU A 39 1.47 -0.21 4.92
N SER A 40 2.55 -0.87 4.47
CA SER A 40 3.08 -2.08 5.11
C SER A 40 3.67 -1.80 6.48
N PHE A 41 4.25 -0.61 6.70
CA PHE A 41 4.73 -0.19 8.01
C PHE A 41 3.61 -0.19 9.05
N THR A 42 2.39 0.23 8.70
CA THR A 42 1.25 0.25 9.64
C THR A 42 0.76 -1.14 10.03
N GLU A 43 1.14 -2.18 9.30
CA GLU A 43 0.74 -3.58 9.50
C GLU A 43 1.84 -4.44 10.11
N MET A 44 3.05 -3.87 10.26
CA MET A 44 4.23 -4.60 10.75
C MET A 44 4.14 -4.91 12.24
N ASP A 45 4.65 -6.08 12.64
CA ASP A 45 4.82 -6.46 14.06
C ASP A 45 5.99 -5.68 14.68
N ILE A 46 5.68 -4.48 15.17
CA ILE A 46 6.68 -3.58 15.78
C ILE A 46 7.31 -4.19 17.04
N GLY A 47 6.60 -5.03 17.77
CA GLY A 47 7.14 -5.66 18.96
C GLY A 47 8.41 -6.49 18.65
N LYS A 48 8.39 -7.26 17.59
CA LYS A 48 9.56 -8.01 17.12
C LYS A 48 10.70 -7.10 16.66
N VAL A 49 10.36 -6.05 15.90
CA VAL A 49 11.34 -5.08 15.42
C VAL A 49 12.01 -4.34 16.59
N ALA A 50 11.26 -3.91 17.59
CA ALA A 50 11.79 -3.23 18.78
C ALA A 50 12.81 -4.09 19.56
N ILE A 51 12.54 -5.39 19.70
CA ILE A 51 13.50 -6.32 20.33
C ILE A 51 14.81 -6.36 19.52
N VAL A 52 14.72 -6.50 18.21
CA VAL A 52 15.91 -6.55 17.34
C VAL A 52 16.69 -5.23 17.40
N LEU A 53 16.01 -4.08 17.40
CA LEU A 53 16.66 -2.76 17.50
C LEU A 53 17.41 -2.56 18.82
N ARG A 54 16.83 -2.99 19.95
CA ARG A 54 17.54 -2.97 21.24
C ARG A 54 18.81 -3.82 21.23
N CYS A 55 18.74 -5.04 20.69
CA CYS A 55 19.93 -5.88 20.52
C CYS A 55 20.99 -5.23 19.60
N ILE A 56 20.57 -4.52 18.54
CA ILE A 56 21.49 -3.81 17.64
C ILE A 56 22.17 -2.66 18.39
N SER A 57 21.41 -1.86 19.14
CA SER A 57 21.96 -0.74 19.92
C SER A 57 23.02 -1.24 20.92
N ASP A 58 22.70 -2.27 21.71
CA ASP A 58 23.60 -2.87 22.69
C ASP A 58 24.88 -3.44 22.04
N ASP A 59 24.74 -4.04 20.84
CA ASP A 59 25.89 -4.59 20.11
C ASP A 59 26.80 -3.47 19.56
N LEU A 60 26.23 -2.38 19.07
CA LEU A 60 27.01 -1.25 18.52
C LEU A 60 27.71 -0.43 19.61
N GLU A 61 27.08 -0.28 20.78
CA GLU A 61 27.67 0.42 21.93
C GLU A 61 28.95 -0.28 22.49
N SER A 62 29.01 -1.58 22.34
CA SER A 62 30.17 -2.33 22.88
C SER A 62 31.46 -2.05 22.14
N LEU A 63 31.41 -1.53 20.91
CA LEU A 63 32.53 -1.34 19.98
C LEU A 63 33.38 -2.62 19.73
N ASP A 64 32.90 -3.76 20.21
CA ASP A 64 33.52 -5.06 19.94
C ASP A 64 33.29 -5.47 18.49
N ARG A 65 34.35 -5.94 17.82
CA ARG A 65 34.34 -6.24 16.38
C ARG A 65 33.31 -7.32 16.01
N GLU A 66 33.16 -8.35 16.84
CA GLU A 66 32.21 -9.42 16.56
C GLU A 66 30.80 -8.96 16.78
N ARG A 67 30.50 -8.22 17.85
CA ARG A 67 29.19 -7.64 18.15
C ARG A 67 28.78 -6.63 17.09
N VAL A 68 29.67 -5.74 16.66
CA VAL A 68 29.42 -4.82 15.55
C VAL A 68 29.07 -5.58 14.26
N THR A 69 29.74 -6.69 13.98
CA THR A 69 29.42 -7.53 12.82
C THR A 69 28.04 -8.15 12.95
N ASN A 70 27.67 -8.64 14.13
CA ASN A 70 26.31 -9.16 14.39
C ASN A 70 25.24 -8.09 14.26
N ALA A 71 25.49 -6.87 14.76
CA ALA A 71 24.61 -5.73 14.58
C ALA A 71 24.35 -5.42 13.09
N MET A 72 25.40 -5.45 12.27
CA MET A 72 25.27 -5.21 10.81
C MET A 72 24.45 -6.29 10.11
N VAL A 73 24.57 -7.55 10.51
CA VAL A 73 23.73 -8.65 9.99
C VAL A 73 22.26 -8.42 10.36
N LYS A 74 21.99 -8.07 11.62
CA LYS A 74 20.64 -7.76 12.10
C LYS A 74 20.03 -6.55 11.37
N LEU A 75 20.81 -5.47 11.17
CA LEU A 75 20.38 -4.29 10.40
C LEU A 75 20.06 -4.66 8.95
N GLY A 76 20.87 -5.51 8.32
CA GLY A 76 20.60 -6.04 6.98
C GLY A 76 19.27 -6.79 6.94
N GLY A 77 19.02 -7.66 7.91
CA GLY A 77 17.76 -8.40 8.06
C GLY A 77 16.55 -7.48 8.24
N LEU A 78 16.68 -6.40 9.02
CA LEU A 78 15.62 -5.38 9.14
C LEU A 78 15.38 -4.66 7.84
N ALA A 79 16.43 -4.26 7.10
CA ALA A 79 16.34 -3.59 5.81
C ALA A 79 15.73 -4.47 4.71
N ASP A 80 15.84 -5.80 4.85
CA ASP A 80 15.16 -6.76 3.96
C ASP A 80 13.71 -7.01 4.39
N THR A 81 13.42 -6.93 5.69
CA THR A 81 12.05 -7.05 6.22
C THR A 81 11.20 -5.85 5.84
N HIS A 82 11.74 -4.63 5.95
CA HIS A 82 11.02 -3.41 5.60
C HIS A 82 11.94 -2.31 5.08
N SER A 83 11.55 -1.70 3.97
CA SER A 83 12.36 -0.73 3.21
C SER A 83 12.73 0.53 3.99
N PHE A 84 11.95 0.97 4.97
CA PHE A 84 12.29 2.13 5.80
C PHE A 84 13.54 1.91 6.65
N PHE A 85 13.85 0.68 7.05
CA PHE A 85 15.09 0.39 7.77
C PHE A 85 16.34 0.40 6.90
N ARG A 86 16.17 0.57 5.58
CA ARG A 86 17.30 0.70 4.66
C ARG A 86 18.17 1.91 4.99
N VAL A 87 17.58 3.00 5.46
CA VAL A 87 18.32 4.20 5.88
C VAL A 87 19.28 3.89 7.02
N LEU A 88 18.85 3.10 8.02
CA LEU A 88 19.70 2.68 9.15
C LEU A 88 20.85 1.80 8.66
N TYR A 89 20.53 0.76 7.89
CA TYR A 89 21.53 -0.16 7.38
C TYR A 89 22.61 0.55 6.57
N THR A 90 22.24 1.42 5.63
CA THR A 90 23.18 2.13 4.77
C THR A 90 24.04 3.10 5.54
N LYS A 91 23.47 3.83 6.50
CA LYS A 91 24.16 4.75 7.41
C LYS A 91 25.24 4.02 8.22
N TRP A 92 24.86 2.93 8.90
CA TRP A 92 25.76 2.16 9.75
C TRP A 92 26.81 1.38 8.95
N PHE A 93 26.48 0.91 7.75
CA PHE A 93 27.44 0.32 6.84
C PHE A 93 28.53 1.32 6.47
N TYR A 94 28.15 2.56 6.15
CA TYR A 94 29.10 3.62 5.86
C TYR A 94 30.00 3.92 7.07
N PHE A 95 29.45 4.13 8.26
CA PHE A 95 30.24 4.42 9.46
C PHE A 95 31.27 3.33 9.75
N ARG A 96 30.86 2.09 9.65
CA ARG A 96 31.77 0.94 9.79
C ARG A 96 32.90 0.97 8.75
N SER A 97 32.59 1.32 7.53
CA SER A 97 33.53 1.28 6.40
C SER A 97 34.60 2.38 6.44
N VAL A 98 34.24 3.56 6.95
CA VAL A 98 35.17 4.71 7.07
C VAL A 98 35.86 4.78 8.42
N GLY A 99 35.47 3.94 9.38
CA GLY A 99 35.93 3.94 10.78
C GLY A 99 35.12 4.88 11.65
N PHE A 100 34.64 4.39 12.80
CA PHE A 100 33.82 5.16 13.75
C PHE A 100 34.52 6.40 14.29
N GLU A 101 35.84 6.34 14.45
CA GLU A 101 36.70 7.44 14.90
C GLU A 101 36.62 8.69 14.01
N ASN A 102 36.44 8.47 12.70
CA ASN A 102 36.34 9.58 11.72
C ASN A 102 34.94 10.21 11.67
N THR A 103 33.97 9.66 12.39
CA THR A 103 32.57 10.03 12.33
C THR A 103 31.89 10.09 13.70
N GLU A 104 32.65 10.31 14.78
CA GLU A 104 32.22 10.19 16.18
C GLU A 104 30.93 10.96 16.49
N ALA A 105 30.82 12.24 16.11
CA ALA A 105 29.61 13.02 16.37
C ALA A 105 28.38 12.48 15.63
N ALA A 106 28.57 11.99 14.38
CA ALA A 106 27.49 11.41 13.58
C ALA A 106 27.08 10.02 14.11
N VAL A 107 28.04 9.25 14.61
CA VAL A 107 27.79 7.94 15.24
C VAL A 107 27.02 8.10 16.54
N THR A 108 27.36 9.08 17.39
CA THR A 108 26.64 9.36 18.62
C THR A 108 25.17 9.68 18.33
N GLY A 109 24.86 10.59 17.41
CA GLY A 109 23.48 10.89 17.02
C GLY A 109 22.74 9.71 16.40
N ALA A 110 23.44 8.85 15.65
CA ALA A 110 22.84 7.63 15.11
C ALA A 110 22.58 6.54 16.16
N LEU A 111 23.38 6.47 17.21
CA LEU A 111 23.13 5.60 18.38
C LEU A 111 21.90 6.09 19.15
N ASP A 112 21.78 7.40 19.38
CA ASP A 112 20.61 7.97 20.06
C ASP A 112 19.33 7.69 19.29
N GLU A 113 19.37 7.80 17.94
CA GLU A 113 18.25 7.38 17.08
C GLU A 113 17.90 5.90 17.29
N LEU A 114 18.90 5.00 17.28
CA LEU A 114 18.63 3.56 17.48
C LEU A 114 18.05 3.24 18.87
N ARG A 115 18.46 3.98 19.90
CA ARG A 115 17.93 3.82 21.26
C ARG A 115 16.49 4.28 21.37
N SER A 116 16.11 5.35 20.69
CA SER A 116 14.76 5.90 20.75
C SER A 116 13.75 5.14 19.88
N LEU A 117 14.19 4.57 18.75
CA LEU A 117 13.32 3.90 17.78
C LEU A 117 12.41 2.81 18.38
N PRO A 118 12.83 1.92 19.31
CA PRO A 118 11.94 0.91 19.90
C PRO A 118 10.69 1.48 20.55
N GLU A 119 10.77 2.69 21.09
CA GLU A 119 9.65 3.39 21.71
C GLU A 119 8.89 4.29 20.71
N GLU A 120 9.58 4.85 19.72
CA GLU A 120 9.00 5.72 18.71
C GLU A 120 8.20 4.96 17.64
N LEU A 121 8.64 3.76 17.22
CA LEU A 121 7.97 3.03 16.15
C LEU A 121 6.50 2.69 16.44
N PRO A 122 6.13 2.23 17.65
CA PRO A 122 4.71 2.02 17.99
C PRO A 122 3.91 3.34 17.97
N LEU A 123 4.55 4.46 18.38
CA LEU A 123 3.94 5.78 18.31
C LEU A 123 3.71 6.18 16.86
N TYR A 124 4.70 6.02 15.98
CA TYR A 124 4.57 6.33 14.56
C TYR A 124 3.45 5.52 13.90
N GLN A 125 3.31 4.22 14.21
CA GLN A 125 2.20 3.43 13.67
C GLN A 125 0.84 4.02 14.05
N ARG A 126 0.63 4.37 15.34
CA ARG A 126 -0.63 4.97 15.80
C ARG A 126 -0.87 6.33 15.14
N GLN A 127 0.16 7.16 15.06
CA GLN A 127 0.08 8.49 14.45
C GLN A 127 -0.24 8.42 12.95
N ILE A 128 0.35 7.47 12.21
CA ILE A 128 0.05 7.24 10.80
C ILE A 128 -1.41 6.77 10.64
N GLN A 129 -1.85 5.82 11.45
CA GLN A 129 -3.24 5.34 11.41
C GLN A 129 -4.23 6.48 11.71
N ARG A 130 -3.91 7.31 12.70
CA ARG A 130 -4.69 8.49 13.04
C ARG A 130 -4.73 9.50 11.89
N PHE A 131 -3.59 9.70 11.23
CA PHE A 131 -3.51 10.53 10.03
C PHE A 131 -4.39 10.00 8.89
N PHE A 132 -4.40 8.69 8.67
CA PHE A 132 -5.29 8.07 7.68
C PHE A 132 -6.77 8.34 7.99
N GLU A 133 -7.16 8.24 9.25
CA GLU A 133 -8.54 8.46 9.69
C GLU A 133 -8.98 9.91 9.55
N LEU A 134 -8.16 10.85 9.97
CA LEU A 134 -8.52 12.26 10.04
C LEU A 134 -8.23 13.03 8.76
N VAL A 135 -7.13 12.73 8.08
CA VAL A 135 -6.61 13.52 6.95
C VAL A 135 -6.87 12.85 5.62
N LEU A 136 -6.63 11.52 5.48
CA LEU A 136 -6.71 10.83 4.19
C LEU A 136 -8.09 10.21 3.89
N ASP A 137 -9.14 10.69 4.52
CA ASP A 137 -10.55 10.40 4.19
C ASP A 137 -10.91 8.90 4.16
N ILE A 138 -10.41 8.13 5.13
CA ILE A 138 -10.62 6.67 5.19
C ILE A 138 -12.10 6.27 5.26
N ASP A 139 -12.96 7.12 5.83
CA ASP A 139 -14.40 6.92 6.01
C ASP A 139 -15.25 7.33 4.81
N LYS A 140 -14.63 7.79 3.70
CA LYS A 140 -15.30 8.22 2.47
C LYS A 140 -16.22 9.45 2.65
N ALA A 141 -15.86 10.37 3.51
CA ALA A 141 -16.62 11.60 3.72
C ALA A 141 -16.44 12.64 2.59
N GLY A 142 -15.63 12.35 1.58
CA GLY A 142 -15.35 13.24 0.45
C GLY A 142 -14.49 14.45 0.82
N ARG A 143 -13.69 14.31 1.88
CA ARG A 143 -12.80 15.37 2.36
C ARG A 143 -11.51 15.42 1.54
N GLU A 144 -11.02 16.62 1.28
CA GLU A 144 -9.72 16.83 0.60
C GLU A 144 -8.58 16.79 1.62
N PRO A 145 -7.58 15.90 1.47
CA PRO A 145 -6.43 15.81 2.36
C PRO A 145 -5.75 17.14 2.69
N SER A 146 -5.54 17.99 1.67
CA SER A 146 -4.93 19.31 1.83
C SER A 146 -5.70 20.23 2.80
N ARG A 147 -7.03 20.19 2.78
CA ARG A 147 -7.87 20.97 3.71
C ARG A 147 -7.88 20.38 5.11
N GLN A 148 -7.84 19.04 5.21
CA GLN A 148 -7.83 18.40 6.53
C GLN A 148 -6.51 18.63 7.26
N VAL A 149 -5.37 18.66 6.56
CA VAL A 149 -4.08 19.03 7.16
C VAL A 149 -4.18 20.41 7.82
N THR A 150 -4.67 21.43 7.12
CA THR A 150 -4.84 22.78 7.70
C THR A 150 -5.69 22.74 8.96
N ARG A 151 -6.79 21.99 8.95
CA ARG A 151 -7.70 21.87 10.09
C ARG A 151 -7.08 21.20 11.31
N TYR A 152 -6.31 20.13 11.13
CA TYR A 152 -5.83 19.31 12.26
C TYR A 152 -4.44 19.70 12.75
N TYR A 153 -3.63 20.37 11.92
CA TYR A 153 -2.28 20.83 12.32
C TYR A 153 -2.23 22.29 12.75
N HIS A 154 -3.35 23.04 12.62
CA HIS A 154 -3.46 24.44 13.03
C HIS A 154 -2.33 25.33 12.48
N PHE A 155 -1.89 25.12 11.24
CA PHE A 155 -0.81 25.91 10.62
C PHE A 155 -1.11 27.41 10.54
N ASP A 156 -2.38 27.79 10.58
CA ASP A 156 -2.87 29.17 10.64
C ASP A 156 -2.91 29.77 12.07
N GLN A 157 -2.63 28.94 13.08
CA GLN A 157 -2.66 29.31 14.50
C GLN A 157 -1.38 28.84 15.20
N PRO A 158 -0.23 29.51 15.01
CA PRO A 158 1.07 29.04 15.48
C PRO A 158 1.17 28.90 17.01
N ASP A 159 0.30 29.56 17.76
CA ASP A 159 0.24 29.47 19.23
C ASP A 159 -0.56 28.23 19.72
N GLN A 160 -1.26 27.55 18.82
CA GLN A 160 -2.00 26.34 19.14
C GLN A 160 -1.17 25.09 18.74
N PRO A 161 -0.76 24.26 19.70
CA PRO A 161 0.00 23.06 19.39
C PRO A 161 -0.84 22.10 18.54
N SER A 162 -0.20 21.46 17.57
CA SER A 162 -0.82 20.37 16.81
C SER A 162 -1.17 19.20 17.75
N ASP A 163 -2.19 18.43 17.38
CA ASP A 163 -2.57 17.24 18.11
C ASP A 163 -1.36 16.28 18.23
N PRO A 164 -0.89 15.93 19.45
CA PRO A 164 0.25 15.05 19.64
C PRO A 164 -0.01 13.61 19.16
N GLU A 165 -1.26 13.25 18.93
CA GLU A 165 -1.64 11.96 18.34
C GLU A 165 -1.44 11.92 16.80
N LEU A 166 -1.10 13.05 16.18
CA LEU A 166 -0.77 13.10 14.76
C LEU A 166 0.74 13.04 14.56
N PHE A 167 1.16 12.44 13.44
CA PHE A 167 2.58 12.38 13.08
C PHE A 167 3.11 13.81 12.82
N PRO A 168 4.16 14.27 13.53
CA PRO A 168 4.68 15.61 13.36
C PRO A 168 5.45 15.71 12.03
N PHE A 169 5.07 16.67 11.17
CA PHE A 169 5.85 16.96 9.99
C PHE A 169 7.24 17.49 10.34
N ARG A 170 8.24 17.03 9.61
CA ARG A 170 9.65 17.38 9.79
C ARG A 170 10.16 18.22 8.64
N LEU A 171 11.24 18.98 8.89
CA LEU A 171 12.03 19.59 7.83
C LEU A 171 12.75 18.49 7.05
N LEU A 172 12.49 18.41 5.75
CA LEU A 172 13.05 17.39 4.88
C LEU A 172 14.07 17.95 3.91
N THR A 173 15.14 17.23 3.68
CA THR A 173 16.11 17.55 2.63
C THR A 173 15.66 16.92 1.33
N THR A 174 15.11 17.74 0.43
CA THR A 174 14.70 17.29 -0.90
C THR A 174 15.52 18.00 -1.98
N ARG A 175 15.76 17.30 -3.10
CA ARG A 175 16.36 17.87 -4.32
C ARG A 175 15.47 17.53 -5.50
N PHE A 176 15.43 18.41 -6.48
CA PHE A 176 14.75 18.14 -7.73
C PHE A 176 15.75 17.50 -8.70
N GLU A 177 15.59 16.23 -8.99
CA GLU A 177 16.54 15.41 -9.75
C GLU A 177 15.86 14.66 -10.89
N PRO A 178 16.57 14.33 -11.97
CA PRO A 178 16.10 13.36 -12.96
C PRO A 178 16.01 11.97 -12.31
N VAL A 179 14.84 11.37 -12.37
CA VAL A 179 14.55 10.07 -11.73
C VAL A 179 14.31 8.95 -12.72
N ASP A 180 13.94 9.30 -13.97
CA ASP A 180 13.64 8.34 -15.01
C ASP A 180 13.76 9.04 -16.38
N GLY A 181 14.87 8.81 -17.09
CA GLY A 181 15.13 9.39 -18.40
C GLY A 181 14.82 10.89 -18.48
N ASP A 182 13.64 11.24 -18.98
CA ASP A 182 13.21 12.61 -19.18
C ASP A 182 12.37 13.20 -18.02
N THR A 183 12.18 12.44 -16.93
CA THR A 183 11.31 12.86 -15.83
C THR A 183 12.13 13.32 -14.64
N CYS A 184 11.84 14.54 -14.16
CA CYS A 184 12.38 15.06 -12.90
C CYS A 184 11.30 14.99 -11.80
N ALA A 185 11.73 14.71 -10.56
CA ALA A 185 10.85 14.69 -9.40
C ALA A 185 11.57 15.22 -8.14
N PRO A 186 10.82 15.64 -7.11
CA PRO A 186 11.38 15.81 -5.78
C PRO A 186 11.90 14.47 -5.25
N VAL A 187 13.14 14.44 -4.80
CA VAL A 187 13.81 13.27 -4.23
C VAL A 187 14.18 13.58 -2.80
N LEU A 188 13.64 12.83 -1.86
CA LEU A 188 14.04 12.89 -0.44
C LEU A 188 15.44 12.28 -0.28
N TYR A 189 16.30 12.94 0.47
CA TYR A 189 17.52 12.37 1.05
C TYR A 189 17.26 12.08 2.53
N ALA A 190 16.83 10.87 2.81
CA ALA A 190 16.44 10.46 4.14
C ALA A 190 17.65 10.23 5.04
N ASN A 191 17.60 10.75 6.27
CA ASN A 191 18.55 10.49 7.34
C ASN A 191 17.98 9.58 8.42
N THR A 192 16.64 9.53 8.57
CA THR A 192 15.93 8.79 9.60
C THR A 192 14.72 8.06 9.00
N VAL A 193 14.21 7.07 9.73
CA VAL A 193 12.93 6.41 9.42
C VAL A 193 11.78 7.44 9.40
N ALA A 194 11.81 8.37 10.33
CA ALA A 194 10.77 9.42 10.44
C ALA A 194 10.74 10.37 9.23
N ASP A 195 11.89 10.62 8.57
CA ASP A 195 11.93 11.42 7.34
C ASP A 195 11.17 10.72 6.21
N MET A 196 11.33 9.40 6.08
CA MET A 196 10.64 8.61 5.06
C MET A 196 9.13 8.57 5.30
N ILE A 197 8.71 8.45 6.56
CA ILE A 197 7.30 8.53 6.96
C ILE A 197 6.74 9.93 6.64
N SER A 198 7.43 11.00 7.08
CA SER A 198 7.02 12.39 6.86
C SER A 198 6.85 12.69 5.36
N TYR A 199 7.82 12.29 4.53
CA TYR A 199 7.77 12.49 3.08
C TYR A 199 6.62 11.75 2.41
N SER A 200 6.35 10.52 2.85
CA SER A 200 5.23 9.72 2.35
C SER A 200 3.88 10.38 2.66
N LEU A 201 3.70 10.88 3.90
CA LEU A 201 2.48 11.58 4.31
C LEU A 201 2.32 12.92 3.56
N GLN A 202 3.39 13.71 3.42
CA GLN A 202 3.38 14.95 2.64
C GLN A 202 2.98 14.69 1.19
N THR A 203 3.57 13.66 0.56
CA THR A 203 3.23 13.28 -0.82
C THR A 203 1.76 12.89 -0.98
N CYS A 204 1.16 12.23 0.03
CA CYS A 204 -0.28 11.95 0.01
C CYS A 204 -1.12 13.22 0.00
N VAL A 205 -0.76 14.20 0.81
CA VAL A 205 -1.47 15.48 0.90
C VAL A 205 -1.32 16.28 -0.40
N GLU A 206 -0.09 16.41 -0.92
CA GLU A 206 0.22 17.14 -2.15
C GLU A 206 -0.53 16.57 -3.36
N ARG A 207 -0.65 15.25 -3.44
CA ARG A 207 -1.33 14.57 -4.54
C ARG A 207 -2.82 14.31 -4.29
N ASN A 208 -3.38 14.79 -3.18
CA ASN A 208 -4.75 14.50 -2.75
C ASN A 208 -5.10 13.00 -2.76
N ILE A 209 -4.16 12.17 -2.33
CA ILE A 209 -4.35 10.72 -2.26
C ILE A 209 -5.15 10.38 -1.00
N THR A 210 -6.24 9.66 -1.19
CA THR A 210 -7.02 9.08 -0.10
C THR A 210 -6.63 7.62 0.15
N VAL A 211 -6.82 7.16 1.38
CA VAL A 211 -6.52 5.78 1.80
C VAL A 211 -7.82 5.08 2.15
N ARG A 212 -7.90 3.78 1.90
CA ARG A 212 -9.05 2.93 2.23
C ARG A 212 -8.59 1.64 2.89
N ARG A 213 -9.52 1.01 3.62
CA ARG A 213 -9.38 -0.41 3.99
C ARG A 213 -10.03 -1.28 2.93
N CYS A 214 -9.29 -2.26 2.42
CA CYS A 214 -9.79 -3.22 1.44
C CYS A 214 -10.90 -4.08 2.07
N LYS A 215 -12.06 -4.15 1.45
CA LYS A 215 -13.19 -4.96 1.97
C LYS A 215 -12.92 -6.47 1.97
N ASN A 216 -11.94 -6.95 1.21
CA ASN A 216 -11.60 -8.36 1.15
C ASN A 216 -10.52 -8.74 2.17
N CYS A 217 -9.37 -8.05 2.18
CA CYS A 217 -8.24 -8.42 3.04
C CYS A 217 -8.06 -7.53 4.29
N GLY A 218 -8.86 -6.48 4.47
CA GLY A 218 -8.80 -5.56 5.60
C GLY A 218 -7.62 -4.59 5.60
N ARG A 219 -6.63 -4.76 4.71
CA ARG A 219 -5.42 -3.95 4.64
C ARG A 219 -5.66 -2.58 4.05
N TYR A 220 -4.86 -1.61 4.47
CA TYR A 220 -4.87 -0.28 3.87
C TYR A 220 -4.37 -0.30 2.43
N PHE A 221 -4.93 0.56 1.58
CA PHE A 221 -4.44 0.82 0.22
C PHE A 221 -4.69 2.26 -0.19
N ALA A 222 -3.78 2.81 -1.00
CA ALA A 222 -3.90 4.15 -1.55
C ALA A 222 -4.81 4.15 -2.78
N GLN A 223 -5.71 5.12 -2.87
CA GLN A 223 -6.58 5.29 -4.04
C GLN A 223 -5.86 6.11 -5.12
N THR A 224 -5.04 5.46 -5.92
CA THR A 224 -4.32 6.08 -7.05
C THR A 224 -5.10 6.03 -8.38
N GLY A 225 -6.30 5.47 -8.37
CA GLY A 225 -7.16 5.30 -9.54
C GLY A 225 -8.58 5.79 -9.29
N ARG A 226 -9.57 4.89 -9.31
CA ARG A 226 -10.97 5.24 -9.08
C ARG A 226 -11.21 5.58 -7.61
N VAL A 227 -11.79 6.75 -7.33
CA VAL A 227 -12.18 7.19 -5.98
C VAL A 227 -13.18 6.22 -5.31
N SER A 228 -13.97 5.49 -6.11
CA SER A 228 -14.91 4.48 -5.61
C SER A 228 -14.30 3.10 -5.37
N ALA A 229 -12.98 2.93 -5.49
CA ALA A 229 -12.34 1.62 -5.27
C ALA A 229 -12.52 1.16 -3.82
N GLU A 230 -13.05 -0.05 -3.64
CA GLU A 230 -13.28 -0.68 -2.34
C GLU A 230 -12.34 -1.88 -2.07
N TYR A 231 -11.58 -2.28 -3.07
CA TYR A 231 -10.68 -3.43 -3.05
C TYR A 231 -9.31 -3.03 -3.59
N CYS A 232 -8.25 -3.52 -2.94
CA CYS A 232 -6.88 -3.30 -3.41
C CYS A 232 -6.53 -4.27 -4.56
N ASP A 233 -5.36 -4.02 -5.19
CA ASP A 233 -4.85 -4.86 -6.28
C ASP A 233 -3.98 -6.03 -5.80
N ARG A 234 -3.73 -6.14 -4.48
CA ARG A 234 -2.90 -7.22 -3.91
C ARG A 234 -3.58 -8.57 -4.08
N THR A 235 -2.77 -9.61 -4.33
CA THR A 235 -3.22 -11.00 -4.29
C THR A 235 -3.03 -11.50 -2.85
N PRO A 236 -4.09 -11.98 -2.16
CA PRO A 236 -3.95 -12.61 -0.85
C PRO A 236 -3.03 -13.85 -0.92
N LEU A 237 -2.36 -14.16 0.18
CA LEU A 237 -1.40 -15.28 0.26
C LEU A 237 -2.02 -16.63 -0.16
N ASP A 238 -3.31 -16.82 0.11
CA ASP A 238 -4.06 -18.05 -0.19
C ASP A 238 -4.86 -17.96 -1.50
N GLY A 239 -4.70 -16.86 -2.26
CA GLY A 239 -5.55 -16.54 -3.41
C GLY A 239 -4.83 -16.63 -4.75
N GLN A 240 -5.55 -17.11 -5.78
CA GLN A 240 -5.09 -17.08 -7.17
C GLN A 240 -5.44 -15.75 -7.87
N SER A 241 -6.27 -14.92 -7.26
CA SER A 241 -6.80 -13.69 -7.85
C SER A 241 -6.62 -12.50 -6.91
N SER A 242 -6.48 -11.28 -7.48
CA SER A 242 -6.38 -10.05 -6.68
C SER A 242 -7.66 -9.78 -5.90
N CYS A 243 -7.54 -9.03 -4.79
CA CYS A 243 -8.70 -8.59 -4.00
C CYS A 243 -9.75 -7.88 -4.85
N ARG A 244 -9.32 -7.09 -5.84
CA ARG A 244 -10.22 -6.41 -6.80
C ARG A 244 -11.00 -7.40 -7.66
N ALA A 245 -10.36 -8.43 -8.19
CA ALA A 245 -11.02 -9.45 -9.00
C ALA A 245 -12.01 -10.27 -8.17
N MET A 246 -11.62 -10.66 -6.96
CA MET A 246 -12.49 -11.39 -6.02
C MET A 246 -13.69 -10.55 -5.58
N GLY A 247 -13.46 -9.28 -5.24
CA GLY A 247 -14.54 -8.36 -4.83
C GLY A 247 -15.52 -8.09 -5.97
N ALA A 248 -15.05 -7.92 -7.19
CA ALA A 248 -15.90 -7.76 -8.37
C ALA A 248 -16.76 -9.03 -8.60
N PHE A 249 -16.17 -10.20 -8.47
CA PHE A 249 -16.90 -11.47 -8.59
C PHE A 249 -17.95 -11.64 -7.49
N GLN A 250 -17.62 -11.33 -6.23
CA GLN A 250 -18.57 -11.38 -5.12
C GLN A 250 -19.74 -10.42 -5.32
N GLN A 251 -19.48 -9.17 -5.71
CA GLN A 251 -20.52 -8.17 -5.99
C GLN A 251 -21.42 -8.61 -7.16
N TRP A 252 -20.82 -9.16 -8.20
CA TRP A 252 -21.57 -9.71 -9.34
C TRP A 252 -22.47 -10.89 -8.89
N THR A 253 -21.94 -11.80 -8.07
CA THR A 253 -22.67 -12.95 -7.54
C THR A 253 -23.85 -12.53 -6.64
N LEU A 254 -23.63 -11.52 -5.76
CA LEU A 254 -24.67 -10.99 -4.90
C LEU A 254 -25.79 -10.32 -5.71
N LYS A 255 -25.44 -9.46 -6.70
CA LYS A 255 -26.44 -8.86 -7.59
C LYS A 255 -27.27 -9.91 -8.34
N GLN A 256 -26.62 -10.99 -8.79
CA GLN A 256 -27.33 -12.07 -9.46
C GLN A 256 -28.19 -12.91 -8.51
N ALA A 257 -27.79 -13.04 -7.24
CA ALA A 257 -28.59 -13.75 -6.24
C ALA A 257 -29.92 -13.04 -5.94
N ASP A 258 -29.97 -11.71 -6.10
CA ASP A 258 -31.18 -10.90 -5.86
C ASP A 258 -31.97 -10.59 -7.15
N ASP A 259 -31.47 -10.95 -8.34
CA ASP A 259 -32.13 -10.74 -9.63
C ASP A 259 -33.07 -11.93 -9.97
N PRO A 260 -34.39 -11.79 -9.87
CA PRO A 260 -35.34 -12.84 -10.17
C PRO A 260 -35.31 -13.22 -11.66
N VAL A 261 -35.11 -12.26 -12.55
CA VAL A 261 -35.01 -12.47 -14.01
C VAL A 261 -33.79 -13.34 -14.34
N PHE A 262 -32.66 -13.06 -13.69
CA PHE A 262 -31.46 -13.88 -13.86
C PHE A 262 -31.63 -15.31 -13.32
N LYS A 263 -32.32 -15.49 -12.19
CA LYS A 263 -32.61 -16.84 -11.64
C LYS A 263 -33.43 -17.69 -12.62
N ILE A 264 -34.47 -17.08 -13.22
CA ILE A 264 -35.31 -17.75 -14.19
C ILE A 264 -34.51 -18.11 -15.45
N TYR A 265 -33.76 -17.15 -15.99
CA TYR A 265 -32.86 -17.38 -17.13
C TYR A 265 -31.86 -18.50 -16.88
N ARG A 266 -31.15 -18.47 -15.74
CA ARG A 266 -30.11 -19.45 -15.40
C ARG A 266 -30.66 -20.85 -15.23
N ARG A 267 -31.87 -20.98 -14.66
CA ARG A 267 -32.54 -22.27 -14.52
C ARG A 267 -32.84 -22.87 -15.89
N GLU A 268 -33.38 -22.08 -16.81
CA GLU A 268 -33.70 -22.53 -18.16
C GLU A 268 -32.43 -22.85 -18.98
N TYR A 269 -31.40 -22.00 -18.89
CA TYR A 269 -30.12 -22.24 -19.50
C TYR A 269 -29.50 -23.59 -19.10
N LYS A 270 -29.51 -23.88 -17.79
CA LYS A 270 -28.99 -25.18 -17.28
C LYS A 270 -29.83 -26.36 -17.78
N ARG A 271 -31.14 -26.20 -17.86
CA ARG A 271 -32.04 -27.23 -18.36
C ARG A 271 -31.74 -27.58 -19.80
N ARG A 272 -31.59 -26.57 -20.67
CA ARG A 272 -31.30 -26.78 -22.09
C ARG A 272 -29.87 -27.27 -22.35
N PHE A 273 -28.92 -26.80 -21.55
CA PHE A 273 -27.55 -27.31 -21.61
C PHE A 273 -27.49 -28.81 -21.28
N ALA A 274 -28.32 -29.27 -20.35
CA ALA A 274 -28.44 -30.72 -20.07
C ALA A 274 -29.08 -31.48 -21.25
N TRP A 275 -29.91 -30.87 -22.06
CA TRP A 275 -30.49 -31.48 -23.27
C TRP A 275 -29.46 -31.76 -24.36
N ILE A 276 -28.38 -30.95 -24.48
CA ILE A 276 -27.23 -31.28 -25.36
C ILE A 276 -26.65 -32.62 -24.96
N LYS A 277 -26.34 -32.78 -23.68
CA LYS A 277 -25.78 -34.05 -23.16
C LYS A 277 -26.69 -35.24 -23.35
N ALA A 278 -27.99 -35.02 -23.37
CA ALA A 278 -29.00 -36.01 -23.61
C ALA A 278 -29.33 -36.24 -25.09
N GLY A 279 -28.65 -35.55 -26.01
CA GLY A 279 -28.87 -35.65 -27.46
C GLY A 279 -30.25 -35.15 -27.93
N ARG A 280 -30.94 -34.29 -27.17
CA ARG A 280 -32.25 -33.75 -27.49
C ARG A 280 -32.22 -32.52 -28.36
N ILE A 281 -31.15 -31.75 -28.27
CA ILE A 281 -30.86 -30.56 -29.10
C ILE A 281 -29.38 -30.57 -29.50
N SER A 282 -29.05 -29.96 -30.62
CA SER A 282 -27.68 -29.77 -31.07
C SER A 282 -27.02 -28.59 -30.37
N ASP A 283 -25.68 -28.54 -30.38
CA ASP A 283 -24.93 -27.40 -29.89
C ASP A 283 -25.32 -26.10 -30.59
N SER A 284 -25.51 -26.14 -31.92
CA SER A 284 -25.89 -24.99 -32.72
C SER A 284 -27.26 -24.43 -32.36
N GLU A 285 -28.25 -25.29 -32.13
CA GLU A 285 -29.60 -24.89 -31.67
C GLU A 285 -29.53 -24.24 -30.28
N PHE A 286 -28.73 -24.82 -29.37
CA PHE A 286 -28.53 -24.26 -28.03
C PHE A 286 -27.89 -22.86 -28.10
N TYR A 287 -26.83 -22.67 -28.87
CA TYR A 287 -26.16 -21.37 -28.96
C TYR A 287 -27.05 -20.31 -29.59
N ALA A 288 -27.80 -20.65 -30.65
CA ALA A 288 -28.79 -19.73 -31.25
C ALA A 288 -29.88 -19.32 -30.25
N TRP A 289 -30.43 -20.28 -29.51
CA TRP A 289 -31.38 -19.98 -28.44
C TRP A 289 -30.78 -19.12 -27.33
N SER A 290 -29.53 -19.43 -26.91
CA SER A 290 -28.83 -18.69 -25.85
C SER A 290 -28.64 -17.21 -26.20
N GLU A 291 -28.36 -16.92 -27.46
CA GLU A 291 -28.22 -15.56 -27.95
C GLU A 291 -29.55 -14.79 -27.90
N GLN A 292 -30.63 -15.39 -28.39
CA GLN A 292 -31.98 -14.83 -28.28
C GLN A 292 -32.42 -14.64 -26.84
N ALA A 293 -32.12 -15.60 -25.96
CA ALA A 293 -32.46 -15.51 -24.54
C ALA A 293 -31.72 -14.37 -23.83
N ARG A 294 -30.48 -14.05 -24.22
CA ARG A 294 -29.75 -12.88 -23.70
C ARG A 294 -30.38 -11.56 -24.16
N GLU A 295 -30.82 -11.50 -25.43
CA GLU A 295 -31.52 -10.30 -25.93
C GLU A 295 -32.84 -10.07 -25.22
N GLN A 296 -33.64 -11.14 -25.00
CA GLN A 296 -34.89 -11.02 -24.27
C GLN A 296 -34.69 -10.65 -22.82
N LYS A 297 -33.64 -11.22 -22.16
CA LYS A 297 -33.24 -10.81 -20.82
C LYS A 297 -32.90 -9.34 -20.76
N LYS A 298 -32.12 -8.83 -21.74
CA LYS A 298 -31.76 -7.42 -21.82
C LYS A 298 -33.00 -6.53 -21.93
N LYS A 299 -33.98 -6.90 -22.75
CA LYS A 299 -35.26 -6.17 -22.87
C LYS A 299 -36.06 -6.17 -21.57
N CYS A 300 -35.99 -7.27 -20.78
CA CYS A 300 -36.62 -7.32 -19.48
C CYS A 300 -35.89 -6.45 -18.46
N ASP A 301 -34.54 -6.47 -18.44
CA ASP A 301 -33.71 -5.62 -17.58
C ASP A 301 -33.91 -4.12 -17.88
N GLU A 302 -34.19 -3.76 -19.14
CA GLU A 302 -34.52 -2.40 -19.62
C GLU A 302 -35.98 -2.00 -19.42
N GLY A 303 -36.82 -2.91 -18.91
CA GLY A 303 -38.25 -2.66 -18.68
C GLY A 303 -39.12 -2.71 -19.94
N SER A 304 -38.58 -3.11 -21.09
CA SER A 304 -39.33 -3.20 -22.36
C SER A 304 -40.33 -4.37 -22.40
N ILE A 305 -40.06 -5.42 -21.58
CA ILE A 305 -40.95 -6.57 -21.34
C ILE A 305 -40.99 -6.86 -19.86
N THR A 306 -42.14 -7.45 -19.39
CA THR A 306 -42.27 -7.84 -18.01
C THR A 306 -41.55 -9.17 -17.71
N GLU A 307 -41.30 -9.44 -16.45
CA GLU A 307 -40.73 -10.73 -15.98
C GLU A 307 -41.59 -11.91 -16.42
N GLU A 308 -42.92 -11.78 -16.35
CA GLU A 308 -43.87 -12.83 -16.76
C GLU A 308 -43.82 -13.06 -18.29
N GLN A 309 -43.67 -12.01 -19.10
CA GLN A 309 -43.50 -12.15 -20.54
C GLN A 309 -42.17 -12.83 -20.89
N PHE A 310 -41.10 -12.49 -20.19
CA PHE A 310 -39.82 -13.15 -20.37
C PHE A 310 -39.88 -14.63 -19.96
N GLN A 311 -40.53 -14.96 -18.83
CA GLN A 311 -40.67 -16.32 -18.37
C GLN A 311 -41.52 -17.18 -19.34
N ARG A 312 -42.57 -16.58 -19.94
CA ARG A 312 -43.37 -17.24 -20.95
C ARG A 312 -42.54 -17.54 -22.20
N TRP A 313 -41.84 -16.55 -22.68
CA TRP A 313 -40.95 -16.70 -23.83
C TRP A 313 -39.91 -17.83 -23.62
N LEU A 314 -39.27 -17.88 -22.46
CA LEU A 314 -38.31 -18.95 -22.12
C LEU A 314 -38.90 -20.34 -22.15
N LYS A 315 -40.21 -20.52 -21.86
CA LYS A 315 -40.91 -21.81 -21.88
C LYS A 315 -41.32 -22.20 -23.30
N GLU A 316 -41.64 -21.25 -24.15
CA GLU A 316 -42.17 -21.47 -25.49
C GLU A 316 -41.09 -21.52 -26.58
N SER A 317 -39.94 -20.96 -26.33
CA SER A 317 -38.78 -20.98 -27.22
C SER A 317 -37.99 -22.29 -27.07
#